data_d76ebb6faf7b3827226b51fc04ea2843
#
_entry.id   d76ebb6faf7b3827226b51fc04ea2843
#
_cell.length_a   1.000
_cell.length_b   1.000
_cell.length_c   1.000
_cell.angle_alpha   90.00
_cell.angle_beta   90.00
_cell.angle_gamma   90.00
#
_symmetry.space_group_name_H-M   'P 1'
#
loop_
_entity.id
_entity.type
_entity.pdbx_description
1 polymer ?
#
loop_
_entity_poly.entity_id
_entity_poly.type
_entity_poly.pdbx_seq_one_letter_code
_entity_poly.pdbx_strand_id
1 'polypeptide(L)'
;RLGDRIRVGGTAELAGFSLQLRKPRRETLEHSVTDLFPRGGDVAEAQFWTGLRPMTPDGTPVVGPTRFRNMHLNTGHGTLGWTMACGSGRLLADLVTGKKPEIEAADLSLERYAAA
;
A
#
# COMPACT_ATOMS: atom_id res chain seq x y z
N ARG A 1 -8.73 6.62 15.19
CA ARG A 1 -8.02 7.61 16.01
C ARG A 1 -6.59 7.13 16.24
N LEU A 2 -5.61 8.03 16.15
CA LEU A 2 -4.19 7.77 16.38
C LEU A 2 -3.71 8.68 17.53
N GLY A 3 -3.87 8.19 18.77
CA GLY A 3 -3.67 9.01 19.96
C GLY A 3 -4.68 10.15 20.02
N ASP A 4 -4.21 11.40 20.00
CA ASP A 4 -4.98 12.64 19.99
C ASP A 4 -5.36 13.13 18.58
N ARG A 5 -4.93 12.42 17.53
CA ARG A 5 -5.16 12.78 16.13
C ARG A 5 -6.07 11.80 15.41
N ILE A 6 -6.74 12.30 14.39
CA ILE A 6 -7.42 11.48 13.38
C ILE A 6 -6.65 11.55 12.06
N ARG A 7 -6.73 10.48 11.29
CA ARG A 7 -6.23 10.45 9.92
C ARG A 7 -7.41 10.29 8.98
N VAL A 8 -7.52 11.21 8.03
CA VAL A 8 -8.52 11.15 6.97
C VAL A 8 -7.80 10.71 5.71
N GLY A 9 -8.20 9.57 5.17
CA GLY A 9 -7.69 9.05 3.91
C GLY A 9 -8.66 9.35 2.79
N GLY A 10 -8.12 9.61 1.62
CA GLY A 10 -8.95 9.77 0.45
C GLY A 10 -8.13 10.15 -0.77
N THR A 11 -8.81 10.10 -1.88
CA THR A 11 -8.33 10.26 -3.24
C THR A 11 -7.17 9.33 -3.62
N ALA A 12 -7.23 8.80 -4.83
CA ALA A 12 -6.14 8.13 -5.50
C ALA A 12 -5.96 8.77 -6.87
N GLU A 13 -4.72 8.95 -7.30
CA GLU A 13 -4.42 9.57 -8.58
C GLU A 13 -3.46 8.68 -9.38
N LEU A 14 -3.77 8.50 -10.66
CA LEU A 14 -2.87 7.90 -11.64
C LEU A 14 -1.98 9.01 -12.21
N ALA A 15 -1.00 9.44 -11.44
CA ALA A 15 -0.15 10.60 -11.72
C ALA A 15 1.34 10.25 -11.85
N GLY A 16 1.66 8.97 -12.12
CA GLY A 16 3.03 8.48 -12.15
C GLY A 16 3.72 8.71 -10.80
N PHE A 17 4.89 9.31 -10.80
CA PHE A 17 5.67 9.59 -9.59
C PHE A 17 5.47 11.01 -9.04
N SER A 18 4.43 11.73 -9.49
CA SER A 18 4.14 13.08 -9.00
C SER A 18 3.65 13.05 -7.56
N LEU A 19 4.32 13.82 -6.69
CA LEU A 19 3.93 14.05 -5.29
C LEU A 19 3.31 15.44 -5.09
N GLN A 20 2.79 16.05 -6.15
CA GLN A 20 2.18 17.35 -6.08
C GLN A 20 0.91 17.33 -5.23
N LEU A 21 0.89 18.15 -4.17
CA LEU A 21 -0.29 18.38 -3.35
C LEU A 21 -1.22 19.38 -4.03
N ARG A 22 -2.33 18.89 -4.57
CA ARG A 22 -3.29 19.70 -5.30
C ARG A 22 -4.36 20.25 -4.37
N LYS A 23 -4.56 21.57 -4.40
CA LYS A 23 -5.54 22.27 -3.56
C LYS A 23 -6.96 21.67 -3.64
N PRO A 24 -7.54 21.34 -4.81
CA PRO A 24 -8.87 20.75 -4.88
C PRO A 24 -8.99 19.40 -4.15
N ARG A 25 -7.91 18.62 -4.08
CA ARG A 25 -7.90 17.34 -3.35
C ARG A 25 -7.96 17.55 -1.84
N ARG A 26 -7.24 18.55 -1.35
CA ARG A 26 -7.30 18.96 0.05
C ARG A 26 -8.71 19.42 0.41
N GLU A 27 -9.29 20.32 -0.37
CA GLU A 27 -10.64 20.86 -0.17
C GLU A 27 -11.71 19.75 -0.13
N THR A 28 -11.61 18.75 -1.01
CA THR A 28 -12.50 17.58 -1.00
C THR A 28 -12.43 16.80 0.31
N LEU A 29 -11.22 16.57 0.84
CA LEU A 29 -11.04 15.83 2.10
C LEU A 29 -11.52 16.65 3.29
N GLU A 30 -11.20 17.94 3.33
CA GLU A 30 -11.66 18.86 4.37
C GLU A 30 -13.18 18.95 4.40
N HIS A 31 -13.82 19.10 3.24
CA HIS A 31 -15.26 19.12 3.12
C HIS A 31 -15.87 17.79 3.63
N SER A 32 -15.36 16.65 3.16
CA SER A 32 -15.89 15.35 3.57
C SER A 32 -15.81 15.11 5.07
N VAL A 33 -14.71 15.49 5.71
CA VAL A 33 -14.54 15.27 7.14
C VAL A 33 -15.39 16.24 7.97
N THR A 34 -15.55 17.48 7.55
CA THR A 34 -16.37 18.47 8.26
C THR A 34 -17.86 18.20 8.11
N ASP A 35 -18.29 17.67 6.97
CA ASP A 35 -19.67 17.27 6.72
C ASP A 35 -20.07 16.05 7.58
N LEU A 36 -19.25 15.00 7.54
CA LEU A 36 -19.53 13.76 8.27
C LEU A 36 -19.24 13.85 9.78
N PHE A 37 -18.24 14.60 10.15
CA PHE A 37 -17.76 14.71 11.54
C PHE A 37 -17.44 16.16 11.92
N PRO A 38 -18.45 17.04 12.04
CA PRO A 38 -18.23 18.48 12.25
C PRO A 38 -17.46 18.83 13.53
N ARG A 39 -17.37 17.89 14.47
CA ARG A 39 -16.58 18.01 15.70
C ARG A 39 -15.41 17.02 15.74
N GLY A 40 -15.00 16.49 14.60
CA GLY A 40 -13.99 15.44 14.51
C GLY A 40 -12.56 15.91 14.76
N GLY A 41 -12.29 17.18 14.61
CA GLY A 41 -10.97 17.78 14.78
C GLY A 41 -10.92 19.22 14.30
N ASP A 42 -9.77 19.84 14.50
CA ASP A 42 -9.50 21.19 13.98
C ASP A 42 -8.91 21.08 12.57
N VAL A 43 -9.70 21.45 11.57
CA VAL A 43 -9.30 21.38 10.16
C VAL A 43 -8.25 22.44 9.82
N ALA A 44 -8.21 23.57 10.56
CA ALA A 44 -7.20 24.61 10.34
C ALA A 44 -5.78 24.11 10.66
N GLU A 45 -5.67 23.17 11.62
CA GLU A 45 -4.40 22.53 12.00
C GLU A 45 -4.09 21.26 11.18
N ALA A 46 -4.92 20.94 10.18
CA ALA A 46 -4.76 19.72 9.39
C ALA A 46 -3.51 19.77 8.51
N GLN A 47 -2.70 18.72 8.57
CA GLN A 47 -1.55 18.53 7.70
C GLN A 47 -1.95 17.69 6.48
N PHE A 48 -1.87 18.27 5.31
CA PHE A 48 -2.10 17.59 4.04
C PHE A 48 -0.80 16.99 3.51
N TRP A 49 -0.83 15.71 3.16
CA TRP A 49 0.33 14.99 2.64
C TRP A 49 -0.08 13.99 1.55
N THR A 50 0.88 13.53 0.80
CA THR A 50 0.71 12.47 -0.20
C THR A 50 1.87 11.49 -0.16
N GLY A 51 1.74 10.37 -0.84
CA GLY A 51 2.78 9.36 -0.98
C GLY A 51 2.52 8.44 -2.17
N LEU A 52 3.56 7.80 -2.63
CA LEU A 52 3.45 6.80 -3.69
C LEU A 52 2.93 5.48 -3.11
N ARG A 53 2.00 4.88 -3.82
CA ARG A 53 1.47 3.56 -3.49
C ARG A 53 2.18 2.50 -4.32
N PRO A 54 2.82 1.50 -3.70
CA PRO A 54 3.46 0.42 -4.45
C PRO A 54 2.39 -0.52 -5.01
N MET A 55 2.09 -0.37 -6.28
CA MET A 55 1.15 -1.20 -7.01
C MET A 55 1.85 -1.90 -8.16
N THR A 56 1.50 -3.16 -8.35
CA THR A 56 1.88 -3.93 -9.52
C THR A 56 0.90 -3.68 -10.67
N PRO A 57 1.27 -3.95 -11.94
CA PRO A 57 0.38 -3.76 -13.08
C PRO A 57 -0.92 -4.58 -13.02
N ASP A 58 -0.87 -5.76 -12.41
CA ASP A 58 -1.98 -6.71 -12.28
C ASP A 58 -2.68 -6.63 -10.91
N GLY A 59 -2.22 -5.76 -10.01
CA GLY A 59 -2.77 -5.61 -8.66
C GLY A 59 -2.38 -6.72 -7.67
N THR A 60 -1.75 -7.79 -8.13
CA THR A 60 -1.28 -8.91 -7.31
C THR A 60 0.10 -8.59 -6.73
N PRO A 61 0.35 -8.74 -5.42
CA PRO A 61 1.66 -8.47 -4.84
C PRO A 61 2.75 -9.38 -5.39
N VAL A 62 4.00 -8.96 -5.26
CA VAL A 62 5.17 -9.79 -5.53
C VAL A 62 5.76 -10.26 -4.22
N VAL A 63 5.76 -11.58 -4.01
CA VAL A 63 6.35 -12.22 -2.82
C VAL A 63 7.21 -13.39 -3.28
N GLY A 64 8.51 -13.35 -2.97
CA GLY A 64 9.38 -14.46 -3.30
C GLY A 64 10.78 -14.07 -3.74
N PRO A 65 11.55 -15.03 -4.26
CA PRO A 65 12.92 -14.82 -4.70
C PRO A 65 13.01 -13.94 -5.94
N THR A 66 14.19 -13.43 -6.18
CA THR A 66 14.59 -12.75 -7.41
C THR A 66 15.66 -13.55 -8.14
N ARG A 67 16.11 -13.08 -9.30
CA ARG A 67 17.29 -13.64 -9.98
C ARG A 67 18.59 -13.55 -9.17
N PHE A 68 18.62 -12.72 -8.15
CA PHE A 68 19.77 -12.58 -7.26
C PHE A 68 19.60 -13.51 -6.04
N ARG A 69 20.60 -14.34 -5.78
CA ARG A 69 20.54 -15.44 -4.82
C ARG A 69 20.06 -15.03 -3.41
N ASN A 70 20.43 -13.87 -2.94
CA ASN A 70 20.15 -13.41 -1.56
C ASN A 70 19.14 -12.26 -1.52
N MET A 71 18.37 -12.06 -2.59
CA MET A 71 17.39 -10.98 -2.68
C MET A 71 15.99 -11.56 -2.88
N HIS A 72 15.12 -11.20 -1.97
CA HIS A 72 13.70 -11.55 -2.01
C HIS A 72 12.85 -10.28 -2.01
N LEU A 73 11.66 -10.37 -2.57
CA LEU A 73 10.69 -9.30 -2.61
C LEU A 73 9.48 -9.63 -1.74
N ASN A 74 8.91 -8.60 -1.12
CA ASN A 74 7.60 -8.62 -0.49
C ASN A 74 7.01 -7.22 -0.66
N THR A 75 6.39 -6.97 -1.80
CA THR A 75 6.00 -5.62 -2.25
C THR A 75 4.79 -5.63 -3.16
N GLY A 76 4.33 -4.44 -3.56
CA GLY A 76 3.25 -4.31 -4.54
C GLY A 76 1.86 -4.60 -4.01
N HIS A 77 1.64 -4.54 -2.69
CA HIS A 77 0.37 -4.89 -2.05
C HIS A 77 -0.75 -3.86 -2.25
N GLY A 78 -0.49 -2.77 -2.96
CA GLY A 78 -1.49 -1.76 -3.27
C GLY A 78 -2.17 -1.19 -2.02
N THR A 79 -3.50 -1.28 -1.97
CA THR A 79 -4.30 -0.78 -0.85
C THR A 79 -4.40 -1.75 0.33
N LEU A 80 -4.02 -3.01 0.15
CA LEU A 80 -4.26 -4.10 1.10
C LEU A 80 -3.01 -4.51 1.90
N GLY A 81 -1.91 -3.78 1.77
CA GLY A 81 -0.64 -4.16 2.39
C GLY A 81 -0.71 -4.38 3.90
N TRP A 82 -1.45 -3.57 4.62
CA TRP A 82 -1.67 -3.77 6.06
C TRP A 82 -2.41 -5.07 6.35
N THR A 83 -3.52 -5.31 5.65
CA THR A 83 -4.34 -6.52 5.82
C THR A 83 -3.57 -7.79 5.49
N MET A 84 -2.74 -7.74 4.46
CA MET A 84 -1.98 -8.90 3.98
C MET A 84 -0.63 -9.09 4.69
N ALA A 85 -0.21 -8.16 5.55
CA ALA A 85 1.15 -8.13 6.10
C ALA A 85 1.57 -9.42 6.79
N CYS A 86 0.73 -9.98 7.66
CA CYS A 86 1.05 -11.21 8.38
C CYS A 86 1.15 -12.42 7.43
N GLY A 87 0.20 -12.55 6.50
CA GLY A 87 0.19 -13.66 5.53
C GLY A 87 1.38 -13.60 4.57
N SER A 88 1.63 -12.44 3.97
CA SER A 88 2.76 -12.28 3.05
C SER A 88 4.13 -12.39 3.76
N GLY A 89 4.21 -11.92 5.00
CA GLY A 89 5.41 -12.10 5.83
C GLY A 89 5.67 -13.56 6.16
N ARG A 90 4.63 -14.33 6.51
CA ARG A 90 4.75 -15.77 6.76
C ARG A 90 5.17 -16.51 5.50
N LEU A 91 4.51 -16.25 4.38
CA LEU A 91 4.85 -16.83 3.09
C LEU A 91 6.32 -16.58 2.73
N LEU A 92 6.77 -15.32 2.85
CA LEU A 92 8.16 -15.00 2.56
C LEU A 92 9.14 -15.74 3.49
N ALA A 93 8.82 -15.83 4.79
CA ALA A 93 9.65 -16.55 5.74
C ALA A 93 9.79 -18.04 5.38
N ASP A 94 8.70 -18.69 4.97
CA ASP A 94 8.73 -20.07 4.53
C ASP A 94 9.59 -20.24 3.26
N LEU A 95 9.44 -19.35 2.27
CA LEU A 95 10.26 -19.37 1.05
C LEU A 95 11.76 -19.16 1.31
N VAL A 96 12.11 -18.20 2.17
CA VAL A 96 13.51 -17.90 2.52
C VAL A 96 14.16 -19.06 3.27
N THR A 97 13.39 -19.76 4.11
CA THR A 97 13.89 -20.89 4.91
C THR A 97 13.76 -22.25 4.20
N GLY A 98 13.28 -22.27 2.96
CA GLY A 98 13.08 -23.51 2.18
C GLY A 98 11.97 -24.40 2.70
N LYS A 99 11.06 -23.86 3.51
CA LYS A 99 9.86 -24.58 3.93
C LYS A 99 8.79 -24.52 2.85
N LYS A 100 7.96 -25.57 2.77
CA LYS A 100 6.81 -25.55 1.88
C LYS A 100 5.77 -24.58 2.43
N PRO A 101 5.37 -23.54 1.66
CA PRO A 101 4.29 -22.66 2.07
C PRO A 101 2.94 -23.37 2.20
N GLU A 102 2.06 -22.83 3.03
CA GLU A 102 0.69 -23.32 3.21
C GLU A 102 -0.22 -22.98 2.02
N ILE A 103 0.17 -21.97 1.22
CA ILE A 103 -0.56 -21.54 0.02
C ILE A 103 0.33 -21.63 -1.20
N GLU A 104 -0.28 -21.76 -2.38
CA GLU A 104 0.45 -21.67 -3.65
C GLU A 104 1.04 -20.27 -3.83
N ALA A 105 2.33 -20.22 -4.16
CA ALA A 105 3.09 -18.97 -4.27
C ALA A 105 3.47 -18.60 -5.71
N ALA A 106 3.20 -19.46 -6.68
CA ALA A 106 3.61 -19.25 -8.07
C ALA A 106 3.06 -17.95 -8.66
N ASP A 107 1.78 -17.66 -8.43
CA ASP A 107 1.12 -16.45 -8.91
C ASP A 107 1.63 -15.16 -8.22
N LEU A 108 2.36 -15.31 -7.13
CA LEU A 108 2.99 -14.19 -6.42
C LEU A 108 4.45 -13.98 -6.83
N SER A 109 5.00 -14.88 -7.65
CA SER A 109 6.39 -14.78 -8.10
C SER A 109 6.60 -13.60 -9.05
N LEU A 110 7.80 -13.01 -8.99
CA LEU A 110 8.26 -12.02 -9.98
C LEU A 110 8.34 -12.62 -11.40
N GLU A 111 8.52 -13.93 -11.51
CA GLU A 111 8.66 -14.64 -12.79
C GLU A 111 7.41 -14.54 -13.67
N ARG A 112 6.23 -14.25 -13.09
CA ARG A 112 5.01 -14.02 -13.88
C ARG A 112 5.12 -12.85 -14.87
N TYR A 113 6.09 -11.96 -14.67
CA TYR A 113 6.40 -10.86 -15.59
C TYR A 113 7.53 -11.17 -16.58
N ALA A 114 8.20 -12.30 -16.43
CA ALA A 114 9.34 -12.66 -17.29
C ALA A 114 8.91 -13.17 -18.67
N ALA A 115 7.63 -13.51 -18.85
CA ALA A 115 7.07 -14.05 -20.08
C ALA A 115 6.32 -13.00 -20.95
N ALA A 116 6.45 -11.72 -20.63
CA ALA A 116 5.79 -10.62 -21.36
C ALA A 116 6.76 -9.92 -22.32
#